data_fdf22be599d9240d63818b2b784c6805
#
_entry.id   fdf22be599d9240d63818b2b784c6805
#
_cell.length_a   1.000
_cell.length_b   1.000
_cell.length_c   1.000
_cell.angle_alpha   90.00
_cell.angle_beta   90.00
_cell.angle_gamma   90.00
#
_symmetry.space_group_name_H-M   'P 1'
#
loop_
_entity.id
_entity.type
_entity.pdbx_description
1 polymer ?
#
loop_
_entity_poly.entity_id
_entity_poly.type
_entity_poly.pdbx_seq_one_letter_code
_entity_poly.pdbx_strand_id
1 'polypeptide(L)'
;MKILVANDDGIRSPGLEHLVRMARNLGEVWVVAPSGQCSAMSQRISVFGTLDLQPVPDYPVEGVRAWTVSGSPADCVKVALACVMPEKPDLVFSGINQGYNVGTDILYSGTIGVTMEALANGIPAMAFSTENGEDLRVADAWMLPLVRELLEQPIHPWEVWNLNFPSCDPDCLRGVLYLSLIHI
;
A
#
# COMPACT_ATOMS: atom_id res chain seq x y z
N MET A 1 -11.63 11.69 -4.82
CA MET A 1 -10.75 11.21 -3.75
C MET A 1 -9.32 11.21 -4.28
N LYS A 2 -8.35 11.67 -3.49
CA LYS A 2 -6.92 11.63 -3.80
C LYS A 2 -6.28 10.49 -3.02
N ILE A 3 -5.58 9.61 -3.72
CA ILE A 3 -5.03 8.38 -3.16
C ILE A 3 -3.52 8.37 -3.38
N LEU A 4 -2.77 8.23 -2.31
CA LEU A 4 -1.35 7.92 -2.37
C LEU A 4 -1.18 6.40 -2.37
N VAL A 5 -0.39 5.87 -3.29
CA VAL A 5 -0.04 4.45 -3.35
C VAL A 5 1.46 4.29 -3.18
N ALA A 6 1.87 3.41 -2.27
CA ALA A 6 3.26 3.05 -2.00
C ALA A 6 3.41 1.55 -1.78
N ASN A 7 4.64 1.06 -1.63
CA ASN A 7 4.95 -0.34 -1.32
C ASN A 7 6.35 -0.47 -0.71
N ASP A 8 6.81 -1.69 -0.47
CA ASP A 8 8.18 -2.02 -0.11
C ASP A 8 8.92 -2.90 -1.15
N ASP A 9 8.21 -3.36 -2.19
CA ASP A 9 8.81 -4.13 -3.29
C ASP A 9 9.45 -3.26 -4.39
N GLY A 10 9.22 -1.94 -4.32
CA GLY A 10 9.78 -0.96 -5.24
C GLY A 10 8.84 -0.54 -6.37
N ILE A 11 9.19 0.58 -7.00
CA ILE A 11 8.37 1.30 -8.00
C ILE A 11 7.98 0.48 -9.23
N ARG A 12 8.75 -0.56 -9.57
CA ARG A 12 8.52 -1.43 -10.75
C ARG A 12 7.88 -2.76 -10.40
N SER A 13 7.44 -2.97 -9.15
CA SER A 13 6.84 -4.24 -8.75
C SER A 13 5.47 -4.45 -9.42
N PRO A 14 5.17 -5.67 -9.89
CA PRO A 14 3.84 -5.97 -10.46
C PRO A 14 2.69 -5.75 -9.48
N GLY A 15 2.89 -6.06 -8.20
CA GLY A 15 1.89 -5.85 -7.16
C GLY A 15 1.48 -4.39 -7.01
N LEU A 16 2.46 -3.47 -7.08
CA LEU A 16 2.20 -2.03 -7.07
C LEU A 16 1.34 -1.60 -8.26
N GLU A 17 1.67 -2.10 -9.45
CA GLU A 17 0.92 -1.79 -10.67
C GLU A 17 -0.55 -2.25 -10.56
N HIS A 18 -0.79 -3.48 -10.07
CA HIS A 18 -2.14 -4.00 -9.82
C HIS A 18 -2.91 -3.14 -8.83
N LEU A 19 -2.29 -2.76 -7.70
CA LEU A 19 -2.91 -1.89 -6.71
C LEU A 19 -3.27 -0.52 -7.28
N VAL A 20 -2.38 0.07 -8.08
CA VAL A 20 -2.61 1.35 -8.75
C VAL A 20 -3.77 1.27 -9.74
N ARG A 21 -3.87 0.21 -10.54
CA ARG A 21 -4.99 -0.02 -11.46
C ARG A 21 -6.33 -0.12 -10.72
N MET A 22 -6.36 -0.81 -9.59
CA MET A 22 -7.54 -0.87 -8.73
C MET A 22 -7.87 0.51 -8.16
N ALA A 23 -6.89 1.21 -7.56
CA ALA A 23 -7.08 2.51 -6.93
C ALA A 23 -7.64 3.58 -7.89
N ARG A 24 -7.29 3.51 -9.18
CA ARG A 24 -7.82 4.37 -10.25
C ARG A 24 -9.35 4.32 -10.39
N ASN A 25 -10.00 3.23 -9.96
CA ASN A 25 -11.46 3.14 -9.94
C ASN A 25 -12.10 3.93 -8.79
N LEU A 26 -11.29 4.45 -7.88
CA LEU A 26 -11.73 5.16 -6.68
C LEU A 26 -11.41 6.66 -6.72
N GLY A 27 -10.40 7.07 -7.50
CA GLY A 27 -10.03 8.48 -7.56
C GLY A 27 -8.75 8.79 -8.32
N GLU A 28 -8.21 9.98 -8.07
CA GLU A 28 -6.92 10.43 -8.57
C GLU A 28 -5.78 9.75 -7.79
N VAL A 29 -4.87 9.11 -8.51
CA VAL A 29 -3.80 8.31 -7.91
C VAL A 29 -2.44 8.97 -8.10
N TRP A 30 -1.69 9.00 -7.02
CA TRP A 30 -0.30 9.40 -6.91
C TRP A 30 0.51 8.21 -6.42
N VAL A 31 1.63 7.92 -7.06
CA VAL A 31 2.52 6.82 -6.70
C VAL A 31 3.84 7.37 -6.21
N VAL A 32 4.24 7.00 -5.00
CA VAL A 32 5.58 7.27 -4.48
C VAL A 32 6.09 5.99 -3.82
N ALA A 33 7.10 5.37 -4.40
CA ALA A 33 7.60 4.07 -3.99
C ALA A 33 9.14 4.03 -3.96
N PRO A 34 9.74 3.09 -3.21
CA PRO A 34 11.19 2.93 -3.18
C PRO A 34 11.77 2.61 -4.56
N SER A 35 13.01 3.02 -4.80
CA SER A 35 13.74 2.70 -6.04
C SER A 35 14.05 1.21 -6.20
N GLY A 36 14.02 0.44 -5.13
CA GLY A 36 14.24 -1.00 -5.09
C GLY A 36 13.52 -1.65 -3.91
N GLN A 37 13.69 -2.95 -3.77
CA GLN A 37 13.08 -3.73 -2.70
C GLN A 37 13.60 -3.32 -1.32
N CYS A 38 12.70 -3.15 -0.36
CA CYS A 38 12.93 -2.70 1.00
C CYS A 38 12.26 -3.64 2.03
N SER A 39 12.46 -4.94 1.89
CA SER A 39 11.88 -5.95 2.79
C SER A 39 12.35 -5.80 4.23
N ALA A 40 11.49 -6.12 5.19
CA ALA A 40 11.77 -6.10 6.61
C ALA A 40 12.26 -4.73 7.16
N MET A 41 11.79 -3.63 6.57
CA MET A 41 12.17 -2.28 6.99
C MET A 41 11.27 -1.72 8.10
N SER A 42 10.17 -2.36 8.44
CA SER A 42 9.22 -1.84 9.43
C SER A 42 8.79 -0.40 9.09
N GLN A 43 8.61 0.47 10.06
CA GLN A 43 8.36 1.90 9.89
C GLN A 43 9.66 2.73 9.95
N ARG A 44 10.76 2.21 9.42
CA ARG A 44 12.05 2.93 9.40
C ARG A 44 11.93 4.20 8.58
N ILE A 45 12.49 5.31 9.12
CA ILE A 45 12.64 6.59 8.41
C ILE A 45 14.13 6.98 8.34
N SER A 46 14.49 7.73 7.31
CA SER A 46 15.81 8.33 7.14
C SER A 46 15.87 9.67 7.86
N VAL A 47 16.65 9.73 8.94
CA VAL A 47 16.79 10.95 9.77
C VAL A 47 17.96 11.81 9.30
N PHE A 48 18.98 11.18 8.72
CA PHE A 48 20.20 11.85 8.28
C PHE A 48 20.46 11.56 6.79
N GLY A 49 21.17 12.49 6.13
CA GLY A 49 21.52 12.36 4.72
C GLY A 49 20.48 12.99 3.79
N THR A 50 20.57 12.63 2.53
CA THR A 50 19.69 13.09 1.45
C THR A 50 18.90 11.93 0.89
N LEU A 51 17.68 12.18 0.47
CA LEU A 51 16.84 11.25 -0.29
C LEU A 51 16.73 11.76 -1.72
N ASP A 52 17.01 10.88 -2.69
CA ASP A 52 16.79 11.19 -4.10
C ASP A 52 15.32 10.94 -4.45
N LEU A 53 14.68 11.95 -4.99
CA LEU A 53 13.31 11.89 -5.51
C LEU A 53 13.36 12.06 -7.03
N GLN A 54 12.89 11.08 -7.78
CA GLN A 54 12.90 11.09 -9.24
C GLN A 54 11.51 10.83 -9.79
N PRO A 55 11.03 11.62 -10.78
CA PRO A 55 9.79 11.30 -11.49
C PRO A 55 9.95 10.04 -12.34
N VAL A 56 8.86 9.30 -12.51
CA VAL A 56 8.78 8.08 -13.33
C VAL A 56 7.77 8.32 -14.46
N PRO A 57 8.16 9.03 -15.53
CA PRO A 57 7.23 9.44 -16.59
C PRO A 57 6.70 8.25 -17.41
N ASP A 58 7.41 7.13 -17.43
CA ASP A 58 7.09 5.89 -18.11
C ASP A 58 6.37 4.87 -17.21
N TYR A 59 5.68 5.34 -16.16
CA TYR A 59 4.90 4.44 -15.30
C TYR A 59 3.79 3.75 -16.08
N PRO A 60 3.61 2.40 -15.97
CA PRO A 60 2.79 1.61 -16.90
C PRO A 60 1.26 1.81 -16.76
N VAL A 61 0.81 2.69 -15.87
CA VAL A 61 -0.61 3.02 -15.71
C VAL A 61 -0.88 4.45 -16.16
N GLU A 62 -1.65 4.59 -17.22
CA GLU A 62 -1.94 5.89 -17.82
C GLU A 62 -2.68 6.83 -16.86
N GLY A 63 -2.34 8.13 -16.91
CA GLY A 63 -2.96 9.17 -16.10
C GLY A 63 -2.61 9.13 -14.63
N VAL A 64 -1.57 8.39 -14.25
CA VAL A 64 -1.00 8.32 -12.90
C VAL A 64 0.29 9.12 -12.85
N ARG A 65 0.49 9.86 -11.78
CA ARG A 65 1.75 10.54 -11.51
C ARG A 65 2.57 9.67 -10.57
N ALA A 66 3.80 9.34 -10.98
CA ALA A 66 4.65 8.42 -10.24
C ALA A 66 6.05 8.97 -9.97
N TRP A 67 6.57 8.69 -8.79
CA TRP A 67 7.93 9.03 -8.36
C TRP A 67 8.56 7.85 -7.64
N THR A 68 9.88 7.83 -7.70
CA THR A 68 10.68 6.91 -6.90
C THR A 68 11.55 7.67 -5.91
N VAL A 69 11.78 7.05 -4.75
CA VAL A 69 12.58 7.60 -3.64
C VAL A 69 13.68 6.61 -3.27
N SER A 70 14.89 7.10 -3.00
CA SER A 70 16.01 6.26 -2.52
C SER A 70 15.92 5.89 -1.04
N GLY A 71 14.77 6.11 -0.40
CA GLY A 71 14.50 5.85 1.01
C GLY A 71 13.69 4.59 1.28
N SER A 72 13.27 4.44 2.52
CA SER A 72 12.39 3.37 2.99
C SER A 72 10.94 3.57 2.51
N PRO A 73 10.05 2.56 2.67
CA PRO A 73 8.62 2.70 2.40
C PRO A 73 7.95 3.84 3.19
N ALA A 74 8.30 4.01 4.46
CA ALA A 74 7.80 5.13 5.28
C ALA A 74 8.33 6.49 4.79
N ASP A 75 9.58 6.57 4.32
CA ASP A 75 10.12 7.78 3.69
C ASP A 75 9.32 8.18 2.46
N CYS A 76 8.81 7.22 1.68
CA CYS A 76 7.98 7.50 0.51
C CYS A 76 6.71 8.27 0.89
N VAL A 77 6.05 7.92 2.00
CA VAL A 77 4.91 8.68 2.51
C VAL A 77 5.32 10.09 2.91
N LYS A 78 6.40 10.24 3.69
CA LYS A 78 6.90 11.55 4.13
C LYS A 78 7.25 12.46 2.95
N VAL A 79 7.97 11.92 1.97
CA VAL A 79 8.36 12.65 0.75
C VAL A 79 7.14 13.00 -0.10
N ALA A 80 6.17 12.08 -0.22
CA ALA A 80 4.93 12.34 -0.92
C ALA A 80 4.19 13.55 -0.32
N LEU A 81 4.04 13.58 0.99
CA LEU A 81 3.34 14.65 1.71
C LEU A 81 4.09 15.99 1.68
N ALA A 82 5.42 15.95 1.73
CA ALA A 82 6.23 17.16 1.83
C ALA A 82 6.57 17.79 0.47
N CYS A 83 6.73 16.97 -0.58
CA CYS A 83 7.38 17.42 -1.82
C CYS A 83 6.60 17.10 -3.11
N VAL A 84 5.69 16.12 -3.08
CA VAL A 84 5.07 15.60 -4.32
C VAL A 84 3.62 16.00 -4.44
N MET A 85 2.83 15.78 -3.41
CA MET A 85 1.40 16.04 -3.44
C MET A 85 1.09 17.50 -3.10
N PRO A 86 0.20 18.18 -3.85
CA PRO A 86 -0.15 19.57 -3.57
C PRO A 86 -0.97 19.76 -2.30
N GLU A 87 -1.60 18.70 -1.84
CA GLU A 87 -2.41 18.63 -0.63
C GLU A 87 -2.42 17.19 -0.07
N LYS A 88 -2.81 17.06 1.18
CA LYS A 88 -2.89 15.79 1.89
C LYS A 88 -3.84 14.82 1.16
N PRO A 89 -3.45 13.55 0.93
CA PRO A 89 -4.35 12.57 0.33
C PRO A 89 -5.50 12.22 1.29
N ASP A 90 -6.62 11.81 0.71
CA ASP A 90 -7.76 11.30 1.47
C ASP A 90 -7.50 9.89 2.01
N LEU A 91 -6.60 9.14 1.34
CA LEU A 91 -6.35 7.72 1.62
C LEU A 91 -4.95 7.31 1.17
N VAL A 92 -4.33 6.39 1.92
CA VAL A 92 -3.06 5.76 1.54
C VAL A 92 -3.26 4.26 1.34
N PHE A 93 -2.82 3.74 0.21
CA PHE A 93 -2.74 2.31 -0.06
C PHE A 93 -1.30 1.84 -0.08
N SER A 94 -1.05 0.67 0.50
CA SER A 94 0.28 0.05 0.54
C SER A 94 0.25 -1.38 0.03
N GLY A 95 1.09 -1.72 -0.93
CA GLY A 95 1.20 -3.07 -1.50
C GLY A 95 1.14 -3.07 -3.04
N ILE A 96 0.71 -4.17 -3.72
CA ILE A 96 0.37 -5.47 -3.09
C ILE A 96 1.67 -6.18 -2.75
N ASN A 97 1.86 -6.52 -1.49
CA ASN A 97 3.04 -7.23 -1.02
C ASN A 97 3.04 -8.71 -1.46
N GLN A 98 4.19 -9.22 -1.86
CA GLN A 98 4.41 -10.63 -2.06
C GLN A 98 4.72 -11.31 -0.72
N GLY A 99 3.81 -12.10 -0.23
CA GLY A 99 3.81 -12.71 1.10
C GLY A 99 2.80 -12.05 2.04
N TYR A 100 2.16 -12.85 2.88
CA TYR A 100 1.21 -12.36 3.88
C TYR A 100 1.87 -11.45 4.92
N ASN A 101 1.15 -10.46 5.36
CA ASN A 101 1.46 -9.66 6.53
C ASN A 101 0.48 -10.02 7.65
N VAL A 102 0.77 -11.07 8.41
CA VAL A 102 -0.07 -11.59 9.50
C VAL A 102 0.77 -11.88 10.75
N GLY A 103 0.14 -11.89 11.90
CA GLY A 103 0.82 -12.19 13.16
C GLY A 103 1.99 -11.26 13.44
N THR A 104 3.11 -11.84 13.87
CA THR A 104 4.32 -11.10 14.22
C THR A 104 5.02 -10.45 13.03
N ASP A 105 4.77 -10.93 11.80
CA ASP A 105 5.41 -10.41 10.58
C ASP A 105 5.02 -8.97 10.31
N ILE A 106 3.84 -8.56 10.76
CA ILE A 106 3.35 -7.17 10.70
C ILE A 106 4.35 -6.18 11.31
N LEU A 107 5.04 -6.56 12.38
CA LEU A 107 6.00 -5.69 13.06
C LEU A 107 7.23 -5.36 12.22
N TYR A 108 7.57 -6.21 11.26
CA TYR A 108 8.74 -6.06 10.40
C TYR A 108 8.39 -5.55 9.00
N SER A 109 7.13 -5.60 8.62
CA SER A 109 6.66 -5.30 7.27
C SER A 109 6.84 -3.83 6.89
N GLY A 110 7.50 -3.57 5.74
CA GLY A 110 7.56 -2.26 5.13
C GLY A 110 6.22 -1.81 4.57
N THR A 111 5.40 -2.76 4.05
CA THR A 111 4.02 -2.51 3.60
C THR A 111 3.17 -1.95 4.73
N ILE A 112 3.25 -2.56 5.92
CA ILE A 112 2.56 -2.05 7.12
C ILE A 112 3.21 -0.73 7.58
N GLY A 113 4.52 -0.59 7.46
CA GLY A 113 5.25 0.65 7.77
C GLY A 113 4.71 1.88 7.02
N VAL A 114 4.33 1.72 5.75
CA VAL A 114 3.64 2.77 4.95
C VAL A 114 2.32 3.16 5.61
N THR A 115 1.48 2.20 5.97
CA THR A 115 0.17 2.50 6.58
C THR A 115 0.31 3.13 7.97
N MET A 116 1.30 2.70 8.74
CA MET A 116 1.59 3.31 10.04
C MET A 116 2.10 4.74 9.92
N GLU A 117 2.92 5.05 8.91
CA GLU A 117 3.36 6.42 8.64
C GLU A 117 2.20 7.31 8.18
N ALA A 118 1.29 6.78 7.35
CA ALA A 118 0.06 7.48 6.97
C ALA A 118 -0.80 7.79 8.20
N LEU A 119 -0.99 6.79 9.06
CA LEU A 119 -1.76 6.91 10.30
C LEU A 119 -1.17 7.98 11.24
N ALA A 120 0.17 8.00 11.41
CA ALA A 120 0.87 9.01 12.21
C ALA A 120 0.63 10.45 11.68
N ASN A 121 0.32 10.58 10.39
CA ASN A 121 -0.06 11.84 9.76
C ASN A 121 -1.60 12.06 9.73
N GLY A 122 -2.38 11.22 10.40
CA GLY A 122 -3.85 11.31 10.46
C GLY A 122 -4.50 11.07 9.09
N ILE A 123 -3.98 10.13 8.31
CA ILE A 123 -4.52 9.73 7.00
C ILE A 123 -4.98 8.28 7.10
N PRO A 124 -6.23 7.97 6.77
CA PRO A 124 -6.71 6.60 6.66
C PRO A 124 -5.84 5.78 5.71
N ALA A 125 -5.58 4.52 6.04
CA ALA A 125 -4.71 3.68 5.23
C ALA A 125 -5.14 2.22 5.18
N MET A 126 -4.80 1.55 4.08
CA MET A 126 -5.03 0.13 3.86
C MET A 126 -3.77 -0.54 3.31
N ALA A 127 -3.42 -1.69 3.89
CA ALA A 127 -2.36 -2.56 3.40
C ALA A 127 -2.95 -3.74 2.63
N PHE A 128 -2.25 -4.18 1.61
CA PHE A 128 -2.66 -5.27 0.72
C PHE A 128 -1.51 -6.25 0.55
N SER A 129 -1.78 -7.53 0.75
CA SER A 129 -0.81 -8.62 0.63
C SER A 129 -1.43 -9.84 -0.03
N THR A 130 -0.62 -10.62 -0.73
CA THR A 130 -1.03 -11.91 -1.29
C THR A 130 -0.10 -13.00 -0.79
N GLU A 131 -0.58 -14.24 -0.78
CA GLU A 131 0.24 -15.40 -0.42
C GLU A 131 1.43 -15.58 -1.38
N ASN A 132 1.13 -15.45 -2.67
CA ASN A 132 2.12 -15.54 -3.73
C ASN A 132 1.91 -14.38 -4.71
N GLY A 133 2.92 -13.53 -4.87
CA GLY A 133 2.84 -12.35 -5.72
C GLY A 133 2.65 -12.63 -7.22
N GLU A 134 2.77 -13.87 -7.66
CA GLU A 134 2.49 -14.29 -9.04
C GLU A 134 1.01 -14.61 -9.27
N ASP A 135 0.25 -14.93 -8.23
CA ASP A 135 -1.19 -15.24 -8.33
C ASP A 135 -2.04 -14.15 -7.67
N LEU A 136 -2.50 -13.22 -8.47
CA LEU A 136 -3.33 -12.09 -8.05
C LEU A 136 -4.83 -12.29 -8.35
N ARG A 137 -5.26 -13.48 -8.80
CA ARG A 137 -6.66 -13.71 -9.23
C ARG A 137 -7.70 -13.36 -8.17
N VAL A 138 -7.43 -13.73 -6.92
CA VAL A 138 -8.33 -13.39 -5.80
C VAL A 138 -8.30 -11.88 -5.52
N ALA A 139 -7.12 -11.27 -5.51
CA ALA A 139 -6.99 -9.83 -5.33
C ALA A 139 -7.72 -9.07 -6.46
N ASP A 140 -7.56 -9.48 -7.71
CA ASP A 140 -8.24 -8.85 -8.86
C ASP A 140 -9.76 -8.95 -8.75
N ALA A 141 -10.29 -10.09 -8.27
CA ALA A 141 -11.73 -10.30 -8.15
C ALA A 141 -12.34 -9.58 -6.94
N TRP A 142 -11.63 -9.53 -5.81
CA TRP A 142 -12.22 -9.15 -4.52
C TRP A 142 -11.74 -7.82 -3.96
N MET A 143 -10.57 -7.31 -4.39
CA MET A 143 -9.96 -6.11 -3.78
C MET A 143 -10.85 -4.87 -3.91
N LEU A 144 -11.33 -4.54 -5.12
CA LEU A 144 -12.16 -3.36 -5.32
C LEU A 144 -13.51 -3.43 -4.60
N PRO A 145 -14.27 -4.55 -4.65
CA PRO A 145 -15.49 -4.72 -3.84
C PRO A 145 -15.26 -4.55 -2.35
N LEU A 146 -14.21 -5.19 -1.80
CA LEU A 146 -13.89 -5.09 -0.38
C LEU A 146 -13.48 -3.68 0.04
N VAL A 147 -12.66 -3.01 -0.75
CA VAL A 147 -12.26 -1.63 -0.45
C VAL A 147 -13.48 -0.71 -0.41
N ARG A 148 -14.43 -0.85 -1.34
CA ARG A 148 -15.66 -0.07 -1.33
C ARG A 148 -16.50 -0.32 -0.08
N GLU A 149 -16.65 -1.57 0.33
CA GLU A 149 -17.34 -1.95 1.56
C GLU A 149 -16.66 -1.35 2.80
N LEU A 150 -15.33 -1.48 2.89
CA LEU A 150 -14.55 -0.99 4.02
C LEU A 150 -14.53 0.55 4.12
N LEU A 151 -14.61 1.26 3.01
CA LEU A 151 -14.71 2.71 2.99
C LEU A 151 -16.04 3.24 3.55
N GLU A 152 -17.09 2.41 3.54
CA GLU A 152 -18.39 2.75 4.13
C GLU A 152 -18.43 2.47 5.65
N GLN A 153 -17.45 1.73 6.19
CA GLN A 153 -17.37 1.39 7.59
C GLN A 153 -16.58 2.45 8.37
N PRO A 154 -17.06 2.84 9.58
CA PRO A 154 -16.27 3.72 10.42
C PRO A 154 -15.01 2.98 10.88
N ILE A 155 -13.84 3.53 10.55
CA ILE A 155 -12.56 3.09 11.08
C ILE A 155 -12.12 4.02 12.21
N HIS A 156 -11.59 3.45 13.30
CA HIS A 156 -11.05 4.26 14.38
C HIS A 156 -9.82 5.04 13.89
N PRO A 157 -9.57 6.27 14.35
CA PRO A 157 -8.44 7.10 13.91
C PRO A 157 -7.05 6.45 14.09
N TRP A 158 -6.95 5.40 14.89
CA TRP A 158 -5.71 4.66 15.18
C TRP A 158 -5.71 3.22 14.64
N GLU A 159 -6.57 2.95 13.67
CA GLU A 159 -6.69 1.64 13.02
C GLU A 159 -6.38 1.73 11.54
N VAL A 160 -5.88 0.64 10.98
CA VAL A 160 -5.67 0.45 9.54
C VAL A 160 -6.30 -0.87 9.11
N TRP A 161 -6.79 -0.93 7.89
CA TRP A 161 -7.20 -2.19 7.28
C TRP A 161 -5.98 -2.90 6.70
N ASN A 162 -5.83 -4.17 7.02
CA ASN A 162 -4.79 -5.04 6.49
C ASN A 162 -5.41 -6.24 5.79
N LEU A 163 -5.43 -6.22 4.47
CA LEU A 163 -6.08 -7.20 3.62
C LEU A 163 -5.05 -8.22 3.11
N ASN A 164 -5.33 -9.51 3.34
CA ASN A 164 -4.48 -10.61 2.90
C ASN A 164 -5.29 -11.54 2.00
N PHE A 165 -4.87 -11.72 0.76
CA PHE A 165 -5.56 -12.49 -0.27
C PHE A 165 -4.86 -13.83 -0.51
N PRO A 166 -5.56 -14.98 -0.40
CA PRO A 166 -4.97 -16.28 -0.70
C PRO A 166 -4.73 -16.46 -2.20
N SER A 167 -3.77 -17.32 -2.53
CA SER A 167 -3.50 -17.76 -3.91
C SER A 167 -4.32 -19.00 -4.23
N CYS A 168 -5.52 -18.80 -4.75
CA CYS A 168 -6.42 -19.88 -5.13
C CYS A 168 -7.37 -19.44 -6.26
N ASP A 169 -8.24 -20.33 -6.70
CA ASP A 169 -9.35 -19.94 -7.57
C ASP A 169 -10.34 -19.07 -6.80
N PRO A 170 -10.73 -17.89 -7.31
CA PRO A 170 -11.70 -17.00 -6.66
C PRO A 170 -13.03 -17.70 -6.30
N ASP A 171 -13.47 -18.69 -7.09
CA ASP A 171 -14.68 -19.45 -6.83
C ASP A 171 -14.55 -20.40 -5.63
N CYS A 172 -13.34 -20.64 -5.14
CA CYS A 172 -13.08 -21.44 -3.94
C CYS A 172 -13.21 -20.63 -2.64
N LEU A 173 -13.30 -19.32 -2.72
CA LEU A 173 -13.44 -18.48 -1.53
C LEU A 173 -14.80 -18.71 -0.84
N ARG A 174 -14.76 -18.83 0.48
CA ARG A 174 -15.96 -19.05 1.31
C ARG A 174 -16.45 -17.78 2.00
N GLY A 175 -15.72 -16.68 1.87
CA GLY A 175 -16.06 -15.40 2.48
C GLY A 175 -14.84 -14.66 2.99
N VAL A 176 -15.09 -13.58 3.72
CA VAL A 176 -14.09 -12.71 4.34
C VAL A 176 -14.07 -12.96 5.84
N LEU A 177 -12.88 -13.11 6.41
CA LEU A 177 -12.68 -13.26 7.83
C LEU A 177 -12.11 -11.96 8.41
N TYR A 178 -12.83 -11.33 9.33
CA TYR A 178 -12.40 -10.13 10.04
C TYR A 178 -11.69 -10.54 11.34
N LEU A 179 -10.43 -10.17 11.45
CA LEU A 179 -9.59 -10.50 12.60
C LEU A 179 -8.94 -9.23 13.15
N SER A 180 -8.72 -9.18 14.45
CA SER A 180 -7.82 -8.19 15.04
C SER A 180 -6.44 -8.81 15.29
N LEU A 181 -5.39 -7.97 15.29
CA LEU A 181 -4.03 -8.40 15.57
C LEU A 181 -3.84 -9.07 16.94
N ILE A 182 -4.70 -8.76 17.89
CA ILE A 182 -4.64 -9.28 19.26
C ILE A 182 -5.11 -10.75 19.34
N HIS A 183 -5.78 -11.23 18.31
CA HIS A 183 -6.35 -12.58 18.27
C HIS A 183 -5.55 -13.57 17.40
N ILE A 184 -4.29 -13.29 17.15
CA ILE A 184 -3.39 -14.17 16.40
C ILE A 184 -2.61 -15.06 17.37
#